data_fd7da8db2850f1c4b2b189b913fd3c14
#
_entry.id   fd7da8db2850f1c4b2b189b913fd3c14
#
_cell.length_a   1.000
_cell.length_b   1.000
_cell.length_c   1.000
_cell.angle_alpha   90.00
_cell.angle_beta   90.00
_cell.angle_gamma   90.00
#
_symmetry.space_group_name_H-M   'P 1'
#
loop_
_entity.id
_entity.type
_entity.pdbx_description
1 polymer ?
#
loop_
_entity_poly.entity_id
_entity_poly.type
_entity_poly.pdbx_seq_one_letter_code
_entity_poly.pdbx_strand_id
1 'polypeptide(L)'
;MNPHAARGAVGKNWPQIRELAEKRLGSFKSFLTTAPGEATQLARLAVSESAQSVVCVGGDGTLNEVINGLMNDDGPRNPDLQLGFIPNGTGCDFRRTLCIPTNAEQALDVVAKGNTRLIDLGRLRFTDHDGEIRTRYFHNLTSFGLGGEVDERVNNSGKKLGGFLSFIMATLISLVRYEGKRIHLRVDDHFDEEVVVLNVAVANGQYHGGGMWVAPGADPSDGLFHVTIIGDLSLPEVFYYLPKLYNGKILQVKQVRSLTGRKVEAFSDERVLLDVDGEQPGRLPVKIEIIPAVLRLLVP
;
A
#
# COMPACT_ATOMS: atom_id res chain seq x y z
N MET A 1 -11.56 -0.84 13.50
CA MET A 1 -10.66 0.23 14.00
C MET A 1 -9.43 -0.39 14.62
N ASN A 2 -8.23 0.13 14.27
CA ASN A 2 -6.97 -0.32 14.86
C ASN A 2 -6.50 0.68 15.95
N PRO A 3 -6.67 0.36 17.25
CA PRO A 3 -6.32 1.27 18.34
C PRO A 3 -4.82 1.54 18.45
N HIS A 4 -3.98 0.65 17.93
CA HIS A 4 -2.52 0.75 17.96
C HIS A 4 -1.96 1.59 16.81
N ALA A 5 -2.76 1.93 15.78
CA ALA A 5 -2.32 2.77 14.68
C ALA A 5 -1.87 4.15 15.19
N ALA A 6 -0.93 4.78 14.46
CA ALA A 6 -0.31 6.06 14.86
C ALA A 6 0.19 6.06 16.32
N ARG A 7 0.81 4.96 16.79
CA ARG A 7 1.32 4.78 18.17
C ARG A 7 0.24 4.92 19.24
N GLY A 8 -0.96 4.41 18.98
CA GLY A 8 -2.07 4.47 19.90
C GLY A 8 -2.87 5.78 19.85
N ALA A 9 -2.53 6.72 18.99
CA ALA A 9 -3.31 7.95 18.82
C ALA A 9 -4.74 7.66 18.34
N VAL A 10 -4.91 6.64 17.49
CA VAL A 10 -6.25 6.22 17.02
C VAL A 10 -7.11 5.76 18.20
N GLY A 11 -6.57 4.94 19.11
CA GLY A 11 -7.29 4.48 20.29
C GLY A 11 -7.68 5.64 21.22
N LYS A 12 -6.81 6.63 21.41
CA LYS A 12 -7.11 7.83 22.21
C LYS A 12 -8.22 8.69 21.60
N ASN A 13 -8.25 8.82 20.27
CA ASN A 13 -9.22 9.64 19.56
C ASN A 13 -10.52 8.89 19.25
N TRP A 14 -10.55 7.57 19.45
CA TRP A 14 -11.69 6.74 19.09
C TRP A 14 -13.02 7.16 19.73
N PRO A 15 -13.09 7.50 21.03
CA PRO A 15 -14.37 7.93 21.61
C PRO A 15 -14.99 9.12 20.87
N GLN A 16 -14.17 10.10 20.50
CA GLN A 16 -14.62 11.27 19.74
C GLN A 16 -15.03 10.90 18.31
N ILE A 17 -14.21 10.09 17.62
CA ILE A 17 -14.51 9.63 16.26
C ILE A 17 -15.81 8.82 16.26
N ARG A 18 -16.03 7.96 17.25
CA ARG A 18 -17.24 7.16 17.40
C ARG A 18 -18.49 8.03 17.59
N GLU A 19 -18.43 9.00 18.48
CA GLU A 19 -19.55 9.94 18.70
C GLU A 19 -19.91 10.70 17.42
N LEU A 20 -18.91 11.20 16.69
CA LEU A 20 -19.11 11.86 15.41
C LEU A 20 -19.71 10.92 14.36
N ALA A 21 -19.25 9.65 14.32
CA ALA A 21 -19.78 8.65 13.42
C ALA A 21 -21.23 8.29 13.74
N GLU A 22 -21.60 8.13 15.01
CA GLU A 22 -22.98 7.88 15.44
C GLU A 22 -23.92 9.02 15.03
N LYS A 23 -23.46 10.27 15.12
CA LYS A 23 -24.24 11.43 14.70
C LYS A 23 -24.45 11.52 13.18
N ARG A 24 -23.47 11.06 12.37
CA ARG A 24 -23.50 11.19 10.91
C ARG A 24 -24.03 9.98 10.16
N LEU A 25 -23.72 8.79 10.68
CA LEU A 25 -24.00 7.51 10.02
C LEU A 25 -25.14 6.74 10.69
N GLY A 26 -25.59 7.16 11.87
CA GLY A 26 -26.55 6.41 12.67
C GLY A 26 -25.90 5.24 13.45
N SER A 27 -26.68 4.21 13.74
CA SER A 27 -26.19 3.05 14.49
C SER A 27 -25.30 2.15 13.64
N PHE A 28 -24.19 1.71 14.19
CA PHE A 28 -23.26 0.76 13.57
C PHE A 28 -22.62 -0.19 14.61
N LYS A 29 -22.13 -1.33 14.14
CA LYS A 29 -21.25 -2.18 14.94
C LYS A 29 -19.81 -1.70 14.83
N SER A 30 -19.07 -1.68 15.94
CA SER A 30 -17.66 -1.34 15.95
C SER A 30 -16.82 -2.49 16.47
N PHE A 31 -15.73 -2.78 15.77
CA PHE A 31 -14.76 -3.80 16.13
C PHE A 31 -13.38 -3.16 16.31
N LEU A 32 -12.67 -3.56 17.35
CA LEU A 32 -11.32 -3.11 17.66
C LEU A 32 -10.35 -4.27 17.42
N THR A 33 -9.26 -4.00 16.71
CA THR A 33 -8.20 -5.00 16.54
C THR A 33 -7.30 -5.04 17.77
N THR A 34 -6.86 -6.23 18.16
CA THR A 34 -5.94 -6.48 19.27
C THR A 34 -4.58 -6.98 18.79
N ALA A 35 -4.51 -7.51 17.56
CA ALA A 35 -3.30 -8.08 16.98
C ALA A 35 -3.22 -7.80 15.46
N PRO A 36 -2.00 -7.85 14.86
CA PRO A 36 -1.82 -7.85 13.41
C PRO A 36 -2.59 -8.99 12.74
N GLY A 37 -3.16 -8.73 11.56
CA GLY A 37 -3.96 -9.69 10.79
C GLY A 37 -5.42 -9.82 11.22
N GLU A 38 -5.79 -9.28 12.39
CA GLU A 38 -7.16 -9.41 12.90
C GLU A 38 -8.17 -8.59 12.10
N ALA A 39 -7.77 -7.45 11.51
CA ALA A 39 -8.66 -6.66 10.67
C ALA A 39 -9.14 -7.45 9.43
N THR A 40 -8.33 -8.39 8.93
CA THR A 40 -8.73 -9.32 7.86
C THR A 40 -9.87 -10.24 8.31
N GLN A 41 -9.79 -10.78 9.54
CA GLN A 41 -10.82 -11.66 10.09
C GLN A 41 -12.11 -10.89 10.38
N LEU A 42 -12.00 -9.68 10.95
CA LEU A 42 -13.13 -8.81 11.22
C LEU A 42 -13.84 -8.35 9.95
N ALA A 43 -13.10 -8.08 8.87
CA ALA A 43 -13.69 -7.76 7.57
C ALA A 43 -14.46 -8.97 6.98
N ARG A 44 -13.91 -10.19 7.10
CA ARG A 44 -14.62 -11.42 6.70
C ARG A 44 -15.90 -11.62 7.50
N LEU A 45 -15.84 -11.38 8.82
CA LEU A 45 -17.02 -11.45 9.68
C LEU A 45 -18.09 -10.45 9.25
N ALA A 46 -17.72 -9.19 8.95
CA ALA A 46 -18.64 -8.18 8.47
C ALA A 46 -19.36 -8.62 7.18
N VAL A 47 -18.62 -9.23 6.23
CA VAL A 47 -19.24 -9.80 5.01
C VAL A 47 -20.20 -10.93 5.35
N SER A 48 -19.85 -11.85 6.25
CA SER A 48 -20.72 -12.97 6.65
C SER A 48 -21.99 -12.50 7.37
N GLU A 49 -21.93 -11.35 8.03
CA GLU A 49 -23.08 -10.68 8.66
C GLU A 49 -23.88 -9.80 7.68
N SER A 50 -23.57 -9.89 6.38
CA SER A 50 -24.25 -9.12 5.31
C SER A 50 -24.13 -7.60 5.47
N ALA A 51 -23.00 -7.11 5.96
CA ALA A 51 -22.74 -5.68 6.04
C ALA A 51 -22.78 -5.05 4.63
N GLN A 52 -23.48 -3.92 4.52
CA GLN A 52 -23.52 -3.14 3.29
C GLN A 52 -22.29 -2.24 3.14
N SER A 53 -21.73 -1.80 4.25
CA SER A 53 -20.54 -0.95 4.28
C SER A 53 -19.61 -1.36 5.40
N VAL A 54 -18.31 -1.27 5.14
CA VAL A 54 -17.23 -1.44 6.13
C VAL A 54 -16.42 -0.15 6.15
N VAL A 55 -16.19 0.43 7.32
CA VAL A 55 -15.38 1.64 7.48
C VAL A 55 -14.09 1.29 8.21
N CYS A 56 -12.97 1.41 7.52
CA CYS A 56 -11.64 1.24 8.10
C CYS A 56 -11.18 2.53 8.78
N VAL A 57 -10.87 2.46 10.08
CA VAL A 57 -10.25 3.57 10.83
C VAL A 57 -8.84 3.14 11.21
N GLY A 58 -7.83 3.71 10.53
CA GLY A 58 -6.44 3.28 10.71
C GLY A 58 -5.50 3.84 9.65
N GLY A 59 -4.35 3.19 9.47
CA GLY A 59 -3.37 3.48 8.40
C GLY A 59 -3.49 2.54 7.21
N ASP A 60 -2.57 2.68 6.24
CA ASP A 60 -2.54 1.87 5.00
C ASP A 60 -2.45 0.36 5.30
N GLY A 61 -1.65 -0.07 6.28
CA GLY A 61 -1.57 -1.49 6.66
C GLY A 61 -2.90 -2.03 7.18
N THR A 62 -3.65 -1.26 8.02
CA THR A 62 -4.98 -1.68 8.46
C THR A 62 -5.96 -1.75 7.29
N LEU A 63 -5.87 -0.79 6.35
CA LEU A 63 -6.68 -0.78 5.14
C LEU A 63 -6.36 -2.01 4.26
N ASN A 64 -5.08 -2.36 4.11
CA ASN A 64 -4.65 -3.55 3.39
C ASN A 64 -5.21 -4.84 4.02
N GLU A 65 -5.14 -4.99 5.35
CA GLU A 65 -5.76 -6.12 6.05
C GLU A 65 -7.27 -6.20 5.79
N VAL A 66 -7.99 -5.07 5.89
CA VAL A 66 -9.44 -5.03 5.61
C VAL A 66 -9.71 -5.48 4.18
N ILE A 67 -9.02 -4.92 3.20
CA ILE A 67 -9.18 -5.29 1.79
C ILE A 67 -8.94 -6.78 1.58
N ASN A 68 -7.87 -7.36 2.12
CA ASN A 68 -7.60 -8.80 2.04
C ASN A 68 -8.68 -9.66 2.74
N GLY A 69 -9.41 -9.09 3.70
CA GLY A 69 -10.58 -9.71 4.30
C GLY A 69 -11.83 -9.68 3.40
N LEU A 70 -11.99 -8.63 2.62
CA LEU A 70 -13.09 -8.45 1.68
C LEU A 70 -12.91 -9.27 0.39
N MET A 71 -11.69 -9.75 0.12
CA MET A 71 -11.35 -10.50 -1.09
C MET A 71 -11.24 -12.00 -0.81
N ASN A 72 -11.38 -12.81 -1.86
CA ASN A 72 -11.01 -14.22 -1.94
C ASN A 72 -10.25 -14.47 -3.25
N ASP A 73 -9.90 -15.71 -3.56
CA ASP A 73 -9.14 -16.04 -4.77
C ASP A 73 -9.88 -15.72 -6.07
N ASP A 74 -11.21 -15.70 -6.05
CA ASP A 74 -12.08 -15.47 -7.19
C ASP A 74 -12.50 -13.99 -7.36
N GLY A 75 -12.20 -13.14 -6.38
CA GLY A 75 -12.57 -11.71 -6.40
C GLY A 75 -13.17 -11.21 -5.09
N PRO A 76 -14.05 -10.19 -5.11
CA PRO A 76 -14.66 -9.66 -3.91
C PRO A 76 -15.70 -10.65 -3.34
N ARG A 77 -15.69 -10.84 -2.01
CA ARG A 77 -16.68 -11.70 -1.33
C ARG A 77 -18.10 -11.14 -1.43
N ASN A 78 -18.21 -9.83 -1.50
CA ASN A 78 -19.46 -9.11 -1.78
C ASN A 78 -19.14 -7.91 -2.69
N PRO A 79 -19.48 -7.95 -3.99
CA PRO A 79 -19.15 -6.89 -4.94
C PRO A 79 -19.92 -5.57 -4.69
N ASP A 80 -21.02 -5.63 -3.95
CA ASP A 80 -21.83 -4.44 -3.62
C ASP A 80 -21.41 -3.76 -2.32
N LEU A 81 -20.53 -4.39 -1.53
CA LEU A 81 -20.04 -3.83 -0.28
C LEU A 81 -19.23 -2.56 -0.55
N GLN A 82 -19.54 -1.50 0.20
CA GLN A 82 -18.83 -0.24 0.15
C GLN A 82 -17.74 -0.19 1.23
N LEU A 83 -16.54 0.22 0.86
CA LEU A 83 -15.45 0.44 1.79
C LEU A 83 -15.25 1.93 2.04
N GLY A 84 -15.36 2.36 3.29
CA GLY A 84 -14.97 3.69 3.74
C GLY A 84 -13.58 3.68 4.38
N PHE A 85 -12.87 4.80 4.26
CA PHE A 85 -11.56 4.96 4.89
C PHE A 85 -11.49 6.26 5.68
N ILE A 86 -11.22 6.15 6.98
CA ILE A 86 -10.90 7.27 7.87
C ILE A 86 -9.41 7.17 8.18
N PRO A 87 -8.57 7.93 7.46
CA PRO A 87 -7.13 7.82 7.57
C PRO A 87 -6.65 8.37 8.91
N ASN A 88 -6.10 7.48 9.73
CA ASN A 88 -5.56 7.81 11.03
C ASN A 88 -4.31 6.95 11.31
N GLY A 89 -3.33 7.08 10.40
CA GLY A 89 -2.04 6.39 10.45
C GLY A 89 -0.89 7.38 10.26
N THR A 90 0.34 6.89 10.33
CA THR A 90 1.53 7.75 10.18
C THR A 90 1.75 8.21 8.74
N GLY A 91 1.53 7.34 7.74
CA GLY A 91 1.70 7.63 6.29
C GLY A 91 0.37 8.01 5.65
N CYS A 92 -0.54 7.05 5.58
CA CYS A 92 -1.82 7.16 4.88
C CYS A 92 -1.64 7.71 3.45
N ASP A 93 -0.75 7.06 2.69
CA ASP A 93 -0.33 7.56 1.38
C ASP A 93 -1.42 7.38 0.31
N PHE A 94 -2.18 6.28 0.37
CA PHE A 94 -3.25 6.01 -0.59
C PHE A 94 -4.33 7.09 -0.60
N ARG A 95 -4.67 7.66 0.58
CA ARG A 95 -5.63 8.77 0.67
C ARG A 95 -5.23 9.97 -0.17
N ARG A 96 -3.91 10.20 -0.39
CA ARG A 96 -3.40 11.34 -1.18
C ARG A 96 -3.81 11.22 -2.64
N THR A 97 -3.73 10.01 -3.20
CA THR A 97 -4.19 9.70 -4.56
C THR A 97 -5.69 9.96 -4.72
N LEU A 98 -6.47 9.66 -3.69
CA LEU A 98 -7.93 9.76 -3.71
C LEU A 98 -8.48 11.05 -3.09
N CYS A 99 -7.60 11.96 -2.65
CA CYS A 99 -7.98 13.22 -1.99
C CYS A 99 -8.85 13.03 -0.73
N ILE A 100 -8.77 11.88 -0.05
CA ILE A 100 -9.52 11.64 1.20
C ILE A 100 -8.92 12.51 2.32
N PRO A 101 -9.74 13.29 3.05
CA PRO A 101 -9.27 14.18 4.11
C PRO A 101 -8.60 13.44 5.26
N THR A 102 -7.60 14.07 5.90
CA THR A 102 -6.98 13.56 7.15
C THR A 102 -7.80 13.87 8.39
N ASN A 103 -8.61 14.92 8.34
CA ASN A 103 -9.50 15.27 9.45
C ASN A 103 -10.61 14.23 9.53
N ALA A 104 -10.78 13.62 10.71
CA ALA A 104 -11.75 12.53 10.90
C ALA A 104 -13.19 12.95 10.64
N GLU A 105 -13.56 14.19 10.98
CA GLU A 105 -14.89 14.73 10.73
C GLU A 105 -15.16 14.87 9.23
N GLN A 106 -14.24 15.45 8.48
CA GLN A 106 -14.35 15.55 7.02
C GLN A 106 -14.32 14.19 6.33
N ALA A 107 -13.52 13.22 6.83
CA ALA A 107 -13.52 11.87 6.31
C ALA A 107 -14.85 11.14 6.58
N LEU A 108 -15.49 11.39 7.73
CA LEU A 108 -16.85 10.91 8.02
C LEU A 108 -17.89 11.55 7.11
N ASP A 109 -17.73 12.83 6.74
CA ASP A 109 -18.61 13.49 5.77
C ASP A 109 -18.52 12.84 4.39
N VAL A 110 -17.30 12.38 3.98
CA VAL A 110 -17.12 11.58 2.74
C VAL A 110 -17.89 10.27 2.83
N VAL A 111 -17.77 9.56 3.96
CA VAL A 111 -18.51 8.30 4.17
C VAL A 111 -20.02 8.55 4.16
N ALA A 112 -20.51 9.60 4.81
CA ALA A 112 -21.94 9.93 4.91
C ALA A 112 -22.55 10.34 3.57
N LYS A 113 -21.79 11.00 2.69
CA LYS A 113 -22.24 11.36 1.32
C LYS A 113 -22.52 10.14 0.45
N GLY A 114 -21.81 9.03 0.68
CA GLY A 114 -22.04 7.78 -0.04
C GLY A 114 -21.57 7.76 -1.49
N ASN A 115 -20.79 8.75 -1.95
CA ASN A 115 -20.22 8.70 -3.30
C ASN A 115 -19.20 7.59 -3.40
N THR A 116 -19.36 6.72 -4.39
CA THR A 116 -18.44 5.60 -4.59
C THR A 116 -17.68 5.69 -5.90
N ARG A 117 -16.44 5.21 -5.90
CA ARG A 117 -15.64 4.95 -7.09
C ARG A 117 -15.24 3.49 -7.07
N LEU A 118 -15.39 2.80 -8.20
CA LEU A 118 -14.79 1.49 -8.38
C LEU A 118 -13.29 1.67 -8.56
N ILE A 119 -12.53 0.99 -7.73
CA ILE A 119 -11.07 0.99 -7.80
C ILE A 119 -10.54 -0.40 -8.14
N ASP A 120 -9.38 -0.39 -8.76
CA ASP A 120 -8.61 -1.56 -9.07
C ASP A 120 -7.83 -2.03 -7.84
N LEU A 121 -7.50 -3.31 -7.79
CA LEU A 121 -6.56 -3.88 -6.83
C LEU A 121 -5.46 -4.64 -7.56
N GLY A 122 -4.26 -4.59 -7.02
CA GLY A 122 -3.21 -5.49 -7.42
C GLY A 122 -3.34 -6.82 -6.68
N ARG A 123 -3.23 -7.92 -7.41
CA ARG A 123 -3.07 -9.27 -6.86
C ARG A 123 -1.66 -9.74 -7.13
N LEU A 124 -0.92 -10.07 -6.08
CA LEU A 124 0.43 -10.61 -6.22
C LEU A 124 0.51 -12.04 -5.69
N ARG A 125 1.28 -12.86 -6.41
CA ARG A 125 1.68 -14.21 -6.01
C ARG A 125 3.19 -14.23 -5.84
N PHE A 126 3.68 -14.61 -4.66
CA PHE A 126 5.07 -14.47 -4.27
C PHE A 126 5.51 -15.63 -3.37
N THR A 127 6.82 -15.71 -3.09
CA THR A 127 7.39 -16.67 -2.13
C THR A 127 7.53 -15.99 -0.77
N ASP A 128 6.88 -16.54 0.27
CA ASP A 128 6.98 -16.05 1.64
C ASP A 128 8.30 -16.43 2.32
N HIS A 129 8.44 -16.13 3.61
CA HIS A 129 9.64 -16.42 4.38
C HIS A 129 9.88 -17.91 4.61
N ASP A 130 8.81 -18.72 4.62
CA ASP A 130 8.84 -20.16 4.80
C ASP A 130 9.10 -20.91 3.48
N GLY A 131 9.17 -20.19 2.35
CA GLY A 131 9.35 -20.73 1.01
C GLY A 131 8.05 -21.15 0.33
N GLU A 132 6.90 -20.84 0.96
CA GLU A 132 5.57 -21.17 0.42
C GLU A 132 5.08 -20.09 -0.53
N ILE A 133 4.31 -20.51 -1.53
CA ILE A 133 3.67 -19.57 -2.46
C ILE A 133 2.41 -19.02 -1.81
N ARG A 134 2.36 -17.71 -1.68
CA ARG A 134 1.22 -16.97 -1.13
C ARG A 134 0.61 -16.01 -2.15
N THR A 135 -0.66 -15.71 -1.96
CA THR A 135 -1.38 -14.69 -2.70
C THR A 135 -1.81 -13.58 -1.75
N ARG A 136 -1.65 -12.33 -2.18
CA ARG A 136 -2.07 -11.15 -1.41
C ARG A 136 -2.58 -10.07 -2.36
N TYR A 137 -3.53 -9.26 -1.88
CA TYR A 137 -4.00 -8.07 -2.57
C TYR A 137 -3.31 -6.83 -2.00
N PHE A 138 -3.08 -5.85 -2.86
CA PHE A 138 -2.63 -4.51 -2.48
C PHE A 138 -3.48 -3.45 -3.18
N HIS A 139 -3.64 -2.32 -2.53
CA HIS A 139 -4.47 -1.22 -3.02
C HIS A 139 -3.66 -0.02 -3.48
N ASN A 140 -2.47 0.17 -2.92
CA ASN A 140 -1.62 1.32 -3.21
C ASN A 140 -0.45 0.93 -4.11
N LEU A 141 0.55 0.24 -3.59
CA LEU A 141 1.65 -0.25 -4.42
C LEU A 141 2.35 -1.46 -3.80
N THR A 142 3.05 -2.20 -4.65
CA THR A 142 4.10 -3.14 -4.24
C THR A 142 5.42 -2.73 -4.87
N SER A 143 6.51 -2.97 -4.17
CA SER A 143 7.85 -2.73 -4.69
C SER A 143 8.80 -3.88 -4.37
N PHE A 144 9.92 -3.94 -5.09
CA PHE A 144 10.97 -4.91 -4.83
C PHE A 144 12.35 -4.30 -5.11
N GLY A 145 13.28 -4.67 -4.22
CA GLY A 145 14.59 -4.05 -4.15
C GLY A 145 14.81 -3.35 -2.81
N LEU A 146 15.27 -2.10 -2.84
CA LEU A 146 15.56 -1.32 -1.63
C LEU A 146 14.35 -1.18 -0.69
N GLY A 147 13.14 -1.04 -1.23
CA GLY A 147 11.92 -0.89 -0.43
C GLY A 147 11.72 -2.05 0.55
N GLY A 148 11.81 -3.30 0.07
CA GLY A 148 11.71 -4.48 0.91
C GLY A 148 12.79 -4.58 2.00
N GLU A 149 14.02 -4.14 1.71
CA GLU A 149 15.12 -4.08 2.70
C GLU A 149 14.85 -3.04 3.80
N VAL A 150 14.26 -1.92 3.43
CA VAL A 150 13.85 -0.88 4.40
C VAL A 150 12.79 -1.41 5.34
N ASP A 151 11.77 -2.06 4.81
CA ASP A 151 10.68 -2.62 5.61
C ASP A 151 11.14 -3.74 6.54
N GLU A 152 12.02 -4.64 6.05
CA GLU A 152 12.63 -5.67 6.89
C GLU A 152 13.39 -5.04 8.08
N ARG A 153 14.16 -3.97 7.85
CA ARG A 153 14.88 -3.26 8.93
C ARG A 153 13.95 -2.57 9.90
N VAL A 154 12.90 -1.91 9.40
CA VAL A 154 11.89 -1.25 10.25
C VAL A 154 11.22 -2.27 11.16
N ASN A 155 10.85 -3.43 10.62
CA ASN A 155 10.22 -4.50 11.38
C ASN A 155 11.17 -5.06 12.46
N ASN A 156 12.45 -5.27 12.13
CA ASN A 156 13.45 -5.80 13.05
C ASN A 156 13.92 -4.77 14.10
N SER A 157 13.82 -3.47 13.84
CA SER A 157 14.26 -2.42 14.78
C SER A 157 13.33 -2.20 15.99
N GLY A 158 12.19 -2.88 16.04
CA GLY A 158 11.24 -2.80 17.14
C GLY A 158 10.55 -1.44 17.29
N LYS A 159 10.59 -0.58 16.26
CA LYS A 159 9.93 0.76 16.20
C LYS A 159 10.24 1.69 17.41
N LYS A 160 11.36 1.47 18.09
CA LYS A 160 11.73 2.16 19.36
C LYS A 160 11.88 3.68 19.22
N LEU A 161 12.29 4.18 18.06
CA LEU A 161 12.55 5.61 17.79
C LEU A 161 11.34 6.37 17.22
N GLY A 162 10.24 5.66 16.97
CA GLY A 162 9.05 6.21 16.35
C GLY A 162 8.98 5.98 14.85
N GLY A 163 7.75 5.68 14.34
CA GLY A 163 7.53 5.18 12.99
C GLY A 163 8.28 5.95 11.89
N PHE A 164 8.15 7.26 11.82
CA PHE A 164 8.78 8.08 10.76
C PHE A 164 10.31 8.14 10.90
N LEU A 165 10.85 8.39 12.10
CA LEU A 165 12.30 8.41 12.32
C LEU A 165 12.93 7.03 12.12
N SER A 166 12.27 5.97 12.59
CA SER A 166 12.74 4.60 12.35
C SER A 166 12.77 4.28 10.85
N PHE A 167 11.77 4.72 10.10
CA PHE A 167 11.73 4.58 8.66
C PHE A 167 12.87 5.33 7.95
N ILE A 168 13.11 6.61 8.30
CA ILE A 168 14.22 7.40 7.75
C ILE A 168 15.57 6.75 8.06
N MET A 169 15.79 6.33 9.30
CA MET A 169 17.06 5.69 9.70
C MET A 169 17.25 4.35 8.99
N ALA A 170 16.20 3.53 8.88
CA ALA A 170 16.24 2.28 8.13
C ALA A 170 16.55 2.53 6.66
N THR A 171 15.92 3.54 6.05
CA THR A 171 16.17 3.94 4.66
C THR A 171 17.62 4.37 4.45
N LEU A 172 18.17 5.23 5.31
CA LEU A 172 19.55 5.69 5.20
C LEU A 172 20.55 4.53 5.36
N ILE A 173 20.35 3.64 6.35
CA ILE A 173 21.22 2.49 6.56
C ILE A 173 21.12 1.51 5.39
N SER A 174 19.91 1.28 4.87
CA SER A 174 19.70 0.41 3.72
C SER A 174 20.38 0.99 2.47
N LEU A 175 20.20 2.28 2.19
CA LEU A 175 20.84 2.96 1.07
C LEU A 175 22.36 2.83 1.05
N VAL A 176 23.02 2.96 2.23
CA VAL A 176 24.49 2.85 2.31
C VAL A 176 24.99 1.43 2.04
N ARG A 177 24.18 0.43 2.28
CA ARG A 177 24.56 -0.99 2.21
C ARG A 177 23.97 -1.72 1.00
N TYR A 178 23.01 -1.10 0.33
CA TYR A 178 22.30 -1.73 -0.78
C TYR A 178 23.11 -1.59 -2.06
N GLU A 179 23.35 -2.70 -2.70
CA GLU A 179 23.91 -2.80 -4.04
C GLU A 179 22.75 -3.05 -5.01
N GLY A 180 22.79 -2.43 -6.19
CA GLY A 180 21.80 -2.63 -7.23
C GLY A 180 21.60 -4.13 -7.53
N LYS A 181 20.35 -4.57 -7.61
CA LYS A 181 19.98 -5.97 -7.84
C LYS A 181 19.71 -6.24 -9.31
N ARG A 182 20.22 -7.37 -9.79
CA ARG A 182 19.92 -7.86 -11.13
C ARG A 182 18.59 -8.60 -11.11
N ILE A 183 17.65 -8.13 -11.88
CA ILE A 183 16.28 -8.64 -11.93
C ILE A 183 15.90 -8.85 -13.40
N HIS A 184 15.31 -9.98 -13.72
CA HIS A 184 14.58 -10.14 -14.97
C HIS A 184 13.16 -9.64 -14.75
N LEU A 185 12.79 -8.59 -15.48
CA LEU A 185 11.50 -7.91 -15.35
C LEU A 185 10.73 -7.99 -16.65
N ARG A 186 9.49 -8.44 -16.56
CA ARG A 186 8.53 -8.46 -17.66
C ARG A 186 7.30 -7.63 -17.30
N VAL A 187 6.87 -6.77 -18.24
CA VAL A 187 5.62 -6.00 -18.12
C VAL A 187 4.80 -6.24 -19.39
N ASP A 188 3.71 -6.96 -19.25
CA ASP A 188 2.89 -7.46 -20.35
C ASP A 188 3.75 -8.12 -21.44
N ASP A 189 3.46 -7.85 -22.74
CA ASP A 189 4.24 -8.36 -23.86
C ASP A 189 5.18 -7.31 -24.47
N HIS A 190 5.25 -6.09 -23.90
CA HIS A 190 6.00 -4.98 -24.48
C HIS A 190 7.33 -4.67 -23.77
N PHE A 191 7.59 -5.28 -22.63
CA PHE A 191 8.84 -5.14 -21.91
C PHE A 191 9.28 -6.48 -21.32
N ASP A 192 10.47 -6.93 -21.67
CA ASP A 192 11.06 -8.20 -21.20
C ASP A 192 12.58 -8.05 -21.21
N GLU A 193 13.17 -7.61 -20.09
CA GLU A 193 14.59 -7.28 -19.98
C GLU A 193 15.21 -7.71 -18.65
N GLU A 194 16.50 -7.98 -18.68
CA GLU A 194 17.35 -7.97 -17.48
C GLU A 194 17.72 -6.52 -17.14
N VAL A 195 17.46 -6.11 -15.91
CA VAL A 195 17.74 -4.76 -15.40
C VAL A 195 18.50 -4.83 -14.08
N VAL A 196 19.43 -3.89 -13.90
CA VAL A 196 20.05 -3.64 -12.59
C VAL A 196 19.33 -2.47 -11.96
N VAL A 197 18.74 -2.68 -10.79
CA VAL A 197 17.84 -1.71 -10.16
C VAL A 197 18.17 -1.45 -8.71
N LEU A 198 17.96 -0.21 -8.30
CA LEU A 198 17.84 0.15 -6.90
C LEU A 198 16.46 -0.28 -6.36
N ASN A 199 15.40 0.00 -7.11
CA ASN A 199 14.03 -0.38 -6.73
C ASN A 199 13.09 -0.40 -7.95
N VAL A 200 12.13 -1.30 -7.95
CA VAL A 200 10.99 -1.30 -8.88
C VAL A 200 9.72 -1.13 -8.07
N ALA A 201 8.91 -0.15 -8.43
CA ALA A 201 7.59 0.06 -7.85
C ALA A 201 6.50 -0.25 -8.88
N VAL A 202 5.57 -1.13 -8.53
CA VAL A 202 4.37 -1.46 -9.29
C VAL A 202 3.19 -0.82 -8.58
N ALA A 203 2.73 0.29 -9.10
CA ALA A 203 1.87 1.24 -8.41
C ALA A 203 0.45 1.28 -9.00
N ASN A 204 -0.53 1.19 -8.11
CA ASN A 204 -1.94 1.49 -8.35
C ASN A 204 -2.26 2.92 -7.85
N GLY A 205 -1.66 3.34 -6.72
CA GLY A 205 -1.68 4.71 -6.22
C GLY A 205 -0.36 5.43 -6.48
N GLN A 206 -0.34 6.74 -6.24
CA GLN A 206 0.80 7.60 -6.63
C GLN A 206 1.90 7.71 -5.58
N TYR A 207 1.54 7.58 -4.29
CA TYR A 207 2.40 7.96 -3.17
C TYR A 207 2.77 6.77 -2.31
N HIS A 208 3.98 6.80 -1.74
CA HIS A 208 4.49 5.78 -0.82
C HIS A 208 5.49 6.38 0.18
N GLY A 209 5.72 5.68 1.30
CA GLY A 209 6.79 6.00 2.24
C GLY A 209 6.67 7.37 2.90
N GLY A 210 5.44 7.84 3.15
CA GLY A 210 5.17 9.11 3.80
C GLY A 210 5.16 10.31 2.84
N GLY A 211 4.68 10.11 1.63
CA GLY A 211 4.43 11.15 0.63
C GLY A 211 5.45 11.24 -0.49
N MET A 212 6.33 10.27 -0.66
CA MET A 212 7.14 10.16 -1.87
C MET A 212 6.21 9.91 -3.06
N TRP A 213 6.29 10.75 -4.08
CA TRP A 213 5.48 10.66 -5.29
C TRP A 213 6.17 9.74 -6.31
N VAL A 214 6.06 8.44 -6.06
CA VAL A 214 6.80 7.38 -6.76
C VAL A 214 6.26 7.13 -8.16
N ALA A 215 4.96 7.24 -8.34
CA ALA A 215 4.26 6.99 -9.60
C ALA A 215 3.35 8.16 -9.98
N PRO A 216 3.91 9.32 -10.40
CA PRO A 216 3.11 10.45 -10.86
C PRO A 216 2.19 10.04 -12.02
N GLY A 217 0.89 10.29 -11.86
CA GLY A 217 -0.12 9.97 -12.87
C GLY A 217 -0.82 8.62 -12.68
N ALA A 218 -0.42 7.78 -11.72
CA ALA A 218 -1.16 6.56 -11.42
C ALA A 218 -2.60 6.88 -10.99
N ASP A 219 -3.56 6.15 -11.56
CA ASP A 219 -4.98 6.24 -11.24
C ASP A 219 -5.51 4.85 -10.87
N PRO A 220 -5.99 4.66 -9.62
CA PRO A 220 -6.45 3.35 -9.16
C PRO A 220 -7.78 2.89 -9.77
N SER A 221 -8.19 3.43 -10.93
CA SER A 221 -9.39 3.03 -11.65
C SER A 221 -9.26 3.07 -13.17
N ASP A 222 -8.04 3.10 -13.70
CA ASP A 222 -7.77 3.08 -15.15
C ASP A 222 -7.47 1.68 -15.70
N GLY A 223 -7.43 0.66 -14.83
CA GLY A 223 -7.13 -0.71 -15.19
C GLY A 223 -5.66 -0.97 -15.49
N LEU A 224 -4.75 -0.11 -15.06
CA LEU A 224 -3.31 -0.21 -15.32
C LEU A 224 -2.48 -0.01 -14.05
N PHE A 225 -1.36 -0.70 -13.97
CA PHE A 225 -0.28 -0.31 -13.08
C PHE A 225 0.64 0.72 -13.73
N HIS A 226 1.16 1.63 -12.92
CA HIS A 226 2.32 2.43 -13.25
C HIS A 226 3.57 1.78 -12.66
N VAL A 227 4.47 1.32 -13.53
CA VAL A 227 5.70 0.63 -13.13
C VAL A 227 6.86 1.62 -13.21
N THR A 228 7.38 2.02 -12.05
CA THR A 228 8.53 2.92 -11.96
C THR A 228 9.78 2.10 -11.64
N ILE A 229 10.70 2.06 -12.60
CA ILE A 229 11.99 1.35 -12.49
C ILE A 229 13.05 2.39 -12.15
N ILE A 230 13.59 2.33 -10.94
CA ILE A 230 14.73 3.15 -10.51
C ILE A 230 15.98 2.32 -10.70
N GLY A 231 16.77 2.67 -11.70
CA GLY A 231 18.03 2.01 -12.03
C GLY A 231 19.09 2.18 -10.95
N ASP A 232 20.25 1.62 -11.19
CA ASP A 232 21.37 1.74 -10.27
C ASP A 232 21.82 3.21 -10.16
N LEU A 233 21.80 3.72 -8.93
CA LEU A 233 22.17 5.08 -8.55
C LEU A 233 23.24 5.03 -7.46
N SER A 234 24.30 5.79 -7.63
CA SER A 234 25.27 6.01 -6.56
C SER A 234 24.63 6.79 -5.39
N LEU A 235 25.17 6.63 -4.21
CA LEU A 235 24.69 7.35 -3.01
C LEU A 235 24.58 8.88 -3.21
N PRO A 236 25.58 9.58 -3.79
CA PRO A 236 25.45 11.01 -4.08
C PRO A 236 24.27 11.32 -5.01
N GLU A 237 24.02 10.50 -6.04
CA GLU A 237 22.89 10.67 -6.96
C GLU A 237 21.56 10.46 -6.26
N VAL A 238 21.45 9.46 -5.38
CA VAL A 238 20.23 9.24 -4.59
C VAL A 238 19.90 10.49 -3.75
N PHE A 239 20.88 11.06 -3.02
CA PHE A 239 20.67 12.29 -2.26
C PHE A 239 20.34 13.48 -3.14
N TYR A 240 20.98 13.62 -4.30
CA TYR A 240 20.72 14.69 -5.26
C TYR A 240 19.29 14.61 -5.84
N TYR A 241 18.80 13.40 -6.14
CA TYR A 241 17.46 13.19 -6.72
C TYR A 241 16.34 13.02 -5.69
N LEU A 242 16.66 12.81 -4.42
CA LEU A 242 15.65 12.64 -3.37
C LEU A 242 14.54 13.71 -3.36
N PRO A 243 14.83 15.02 -3.54
CA PRO A 243 13.77 16.03 -3.64
C PRO A 243 12.79 15.79 -4.80
N LYS A 244 13.23 15.12 -5.90
CA LYS A 244 12.37 14.82 -7.03
C LYS A 244 11.30 13.77 -6.71
N LEU A 245 11.54 12.89 -5.73
CA LEU A 245 10.53 11.97 -5.20
C LEU A 245 9.39 12.69 -4.48
N TYR A 246 9.62 13.89 -3.92
CA TYR A 246 8.59 14.61 -3.18
C TYR A 246 7.87 15.69 -4.01
N ASN A 247 8.44 16.10 -5.14
CA ASN A 247 7.86 17.12 -6.01
C ASN A 247 7.31 16.59 -7.34
N GLY A 248 7.18 15.26 -7.49
CA GLY A 248 6.61 14.59 -8.66
C GLY A 248 7.50 14.61 -9.91
N LYS A 249 8.79 14.96 -9.77
CA LYS A 249 9.72 15.05 -10.91
C LYS A 249 10.65 13.84 -11.03
N ILE A 250 10.36 12.75 -10.33
CA ILE A 250 11.21 11.55 -10.34
C ILE A 250 11.36 10.97 -11.77
N LEU A 251 10.31 11.02 -12.57
CA LEU A 251 10.34 10.54 -13.96
C LEU A 251 11.23 11.36 -14.91
N GLN A 252 11.76 12.51 -14.44
CA GLN A 252 12.72 13.32 -15.20
C GLN A 252 14.19 12.90 -14.94
N VAL A 253 14.42 11.90 -14.07
CA VAL A 253 15.75 11.36 -13.81
C VAL A 253 16.10 10.37 -14.91
N LYS A 254 17.29 10.50 -15.51
CA LYS A 254 17.71 9.66 -16.64
C LYS A 254 17.71 8.16 -16.33
N GLN A 255 18.03 7.80 -15.10
CA GLN A 255 18.09 6.42 -14.61
C GLN A 255 16.71 5.88 -14.19
N VAL A 256 15.65 6.66 -14.32
CA VAL A 256 14.29 6.24 -14.00
C VAL A 256 13.51 6.00 -15.29
N ARG A 257 12.93 4.82 -15.40
CA ARG A 257 12.00 4.47 -16.49
C ARG A 257 10.61 4.31 -15.92
N SER A 258 9.60 4.70 -16.68
CA SER A 258 8.18 4.52 -16.33
C SER A 258 7.47 3.78 -17.44
N LEU A 259 6.74 2.75 -17.07
CA LEU A 259 5.93 1.91 -17.97
C LEU A 259 4.53 1.80 -17.39
N THR A 260 3.57 1.43 -18.22
CA THR A 260 2.24 1.01 -17.77
C THR A 260 1.99 -0.43 -18.21
N GLY A 261 1.24 -1.18 -17.42
CA GLY A 261 0.89 -2.56 -17.76
C GLY A 261 -0.12 -3.17 -16.82
N ARG A 262 -0.64 -4.33 -17.19
CA ARG A 262 -1.64 -5.09 -16.41
C ARG A 262 -1.04 -6.27 -15.68
N LYS A 263 0.09 -6.77 -16.18
CA LYS A 263 0.80 -7.91 -15.60
C LYS A 263 2.27 -7.55 -15.46
N VAL A 264 2.82 -7.86 -14.29
CA VAL A 264 4.25 -7.68 -14.01
C VAL A 264 4.77 -8.99 -13.43
N GLU A 265 5.83 -9.50 -14.02
CA GLU A 265 6.55 -10.67 -13.51
C GLU A 265 8.00 -10.26 -13.24
N ALA A 266 8.53 -10.69 -12.10
CA ALA A 266 9.92 -10.46 -11.77
C ALA A 266 10.54 -11.67 -11.11
N PHE A 267 11.76 -12.00 -11.51
CA PHE A 267 12.58 -13.00 -10.83
C PHE A 267 14.04 -12.56 -10.75
N SER A 268 14.77 -13.15 -9.82
CA SER A 268 16.20 -12.93 -9.63
C SER A 268 16.83 -14.15 -9.00
N ASP A 269 18.08 -14.42 -9.34
CA ASP A 269 18.90 -15.40 -8.64
C ASP A 269 19.42 -14.86 -7.30
N GLU A 270 19.32 -13.55 -7.09
CA GLU A 270 19.65 -12.89 -5.85
C GLU A 270 18.45 -12.84 -4.88
N ARG A 271 18.73 -12.67 -3.59
CA ARG A 271 17.67 -12.36 -2.61
C ARG A 271 17.19 -10.93 -2.81
N VAL A 272 15.98 -10.79 -3.33
CA VAL A 272 15.30 -9.49 -3.53
C VAL A 272 14.00 -9.49 -2.76
N LEU A 273 13.89 -8.60 -1.80
CA LEU A 273 12.74 -8.51 -0.90
C LEU A 273 11.60 -7.70 -1.51
N LEU A 274 10.38 -8.07 -1.14
CA LEU A 274 9.15 -7.36 -1.50
C LEU A 274 8.77 -6.38 -0.40
N ASP A 275 8.17 -5.28 -0.80
CA ASP A 275 7.32 -4.41 0.00
C ASP A 275 5.92 -4.45 -0.61
N VAL A 276 4.90 -4.62 0.21
CA VAL A 276 3.49 -4.65 -0.19
C VAL A 276 2.69 -3.74 0.74
N ASP A 277 2.31 -2.57 0.27
CA ASP A 277 1.61 -1.54 1.07
C ASP A 277 2.32 -1.23 2.42
N GLY A 278 3.68 -1.26 2.44
CA GLY A 278 4.49 -0.98 3.64
C GLY A 278 4.74 -2.19 4.54
N GLU A 279 4.50 -3.40 4.05
CA GLU A 279 4.83 -4.65 4.75
C GLU A 279 5.76 -5.51 3.90
N GLN A 280 6.68 -6.22 4.56
CA GLN A 280 7.62 -7.11 3.90
C GLN A 280 7.15 -8.58 4.07
N PRO A 281 6.36 -9.14 3.12
CA PRO A 281 5.77 -10.46 3.26
C PRO A 281 6.63 -11.60 2.70
N GLY A 282 7.69 -11.30 1.92
CA GLY A 282 8.48 -12.30 1.25
C GLY A 282 9.43 -11.72 0.21
N ARG A 283 9.72 -12.50 -0.83
CA ARG A 283 10.75 -12.20 -1.84
C ARG A 283 10.34 -12.64 -3.24
N LEU A 284 11.16 -12.24 -4.24
CA LEU A 284 11.04 -12.77 -5.59
C LEU A 284 11.22 -14.31 -5.62
N PRO A 285 10.63 -15.03 -6.59
CA PRO A 285 9.89 -14.49 -7.73
C PRO A 285 8.48 -13.99 -7.37
N VAL A 286 7.99 -13.04 -8.18
CA VAL A 286 6.64 -12.48 -8.03
C VAL A 286 5.91 -12.41 -9.37
N LYS A 287 4.60 -12.68 -9.33
CA LYS A 287 3.65 -12.39 -10.41
C LYS A 287 2.59 -11.45 -9.88
N ILE A 288 2.35 -10.36 -10.59
CA ILE A 288 1.44 -9.29 -10.20
C ILE A 288 0.44 -9.08 -11.35
N GLU A 289 -0.83 -9.04 -11.01
CA GLU A 289 -1.91 -8.79 -11.96
C GLU A 289 -2.85 -7.74 -11.41
N ILE A 290 -3.32 -6.84 -12.28
CA ILE A 290 -4.37 -5.90 -11.90
C ILE A 290 -5.73 -6.58 -12.00
N ILE A 291 -6.57 -6.37 -10.98
CA ILE A 291 -7.97 -6.77 -10.96
C ILE A 291 -8.78 -5.48 -11.06
N PRO A 292 -9.29 -5.16 -12.25
CA PRO A 292 -9.89 -3.86 -12.50
C PRO A 292 -11.30 -3.75 -11.89
N ALA A 293 -11.63 -2.54 -11.43
CA ALA A 293 -12.96 -2.13 -10.98
C ALA A 293 -13.60 -3.08 -9.95
N VAL A 294 -12.81 -3.55 -8.99
CA VAL A 294 -13.20 -4.68 -8.11
C VAL A 294 -13.69 -4.25 -6.74
N LEU A 295 -13.36 -3.05 -6.28
CA LEU A 295 -13.69 -2.57 -4.94
C LEU A 295 -14.43 -1.21 -5.00
N ARG A 296 -15.61 -1.12 -4.37
CA ARG A 296 -16.35 0.13 -4.22
C ARG A 296 -15.80 0.92 -3.04
N LEU A 297 -15.03 1.95 -3.32
CA LEU A 297 -14.47 2.82 -2.28
C LEU A 297 -15.26 4.12 -2.18
N LEU A 298 -15.57 4.55 -0.95
CA LEU A 298 -16.20 5.84 -0.67
C LEU A 298 -15.17 6.96 -0.83
N VAL A 299 -15.49 7.93 -1.68
CA VAL A 299 -14.58 9.03 -2.10
C VAL A 299 -15.27 10.39 -1.98
N PRO A 300 -14.50 11.50 -1.89
CA PRO A 300 -15.04 12.86 -1.81
C PRO A 300 -15.99 13.25 -2.93
#